data_fe10db095676ca9893233bb3ef490110
#
_entry.id   fe10db095676ca9893233bb3ef490110
#
_cell.length_a   1.000
_cell.length_b   1.000
_cell.length_c   1.000
_cell.angle_alpha   90.00
_cell.angle_beta   90.00
_cell.angle_gamma   90.00
#
_symmetry.space_group_name_H-M   'P 1'
#
loop_
_entity.id
_entity.type
_entity.pdbx_description
1 polymer ?
#
loop_
_entity_poly.entity_id
_entity_poly.type
_entity_poly.pdbx_seq_one_letter_code
_entity_poly.pdbx_strand_id
1 'polypeptide(L)'
;ACYAAQIGDWIVVAGGCNFPTPGNKTYYAGIYAAPVDGDVLNWRLVGMLPEPAAYGVTVVSGDSLLFIGGNNSTHALKSVYSIHLDGVGGRADVKRLADLPCTVDNMAVAQSKDNVFVVGGNHDGKPSADVLALNLNAANPSWSNIGSMPGSARVQPVAAALDGKLYVWGGFYANGDRSEVHTDGSCMNIATGKWTSVAAPKSVEGCEMTLAGGIAWAFNGKIYATGGVNKDIFLDAISGRYERVKQADYLNQPISWYRFSGNLYEYDVLSEAWVKTRFADKGLARAGAQMVVTQKGCFYIGGE
;
A
#
# COMPACT_ATOMS: atom_id res chain seq x y z
N ALA A 1 0.72 -3.69 -8.42
CA ALA A 1 -0.05 -2.81 -7.52
C ALA A 1 -1.56 -2.96 -7.77
N CYS A 2 -2.14 -4.09 -7.36
CA CYS A 2 -3.57 -4.36 -7.41
C CYS A 2 -4.26 -3.89 -6.12
N TYR A 3 -5.58 -3.89 -6.12
CA TYR A 3 -6.41 -3.87 -4.91
C TYR A 3 -6.58 -5.31 -4.43
N ALA A 4 -6.42 -5.59 -3.14
CA ALA A 4 -6.65 -6.92 -2.61
C ALA A 4 -7.07 -6.87 -1.14
N ALA A 5 -8.05 -7.67 -0.76
CA ALA A 5 -8.46 -7.90 0.62
C ALA A 5 -9.32 -9.18 0.73
N GLN A 6 -9.63 -9.58 1.97
CA GLN A 6 -10.57 -10.65 2.25
C GLN A 6 -11.97 -10.10 2.55
N ILE A 7 -13.00 -10.77 2.03
CA ILE A 7 -14.39 -10.56 2.37
C ILE A 7 -15.05 -11.91 2.65
N GLY A 8 -15.56 -12.12 3.86
CA GLY A 8 -16.01 -13.45 4.29
C GLY A 8 -14.91 -14.50 4.07
N ASP A 9 -15.25 -15.58 3.39
CA ASP A 9 -14.31 -16.68 3.06
C ASP A 9 -13.62 -16.50 1.71
N TRP A 10 -13.62 -15.29 1.14
CA TRP A 10 -13.08 -15.01 -0.18
C TRP A 10 -11.94 -14.00 -0.14
N ILE A 11 -10.86 -14.27 -0.87
CA ILE A 11 -9.89 -13.25 -1.25
C ILE A 11 -10.35 -12.63 -2.57
N VAL A 12 -10.43 -11.31 -2.59
CA VAL A 12 -10.77 -10.52 -3.78
C VAL A 12 -9.54 -9.75 -4.23
N VAL A 13 -9.26 -9.82 -5.53
CA VAL A 13 -8.19 -9.05 -6.19
C VAL A 13 -8.80 -8.31 -7.36
N ALA A 14 -8.51 -7.03 -7.50
CA ALA A 14 -9.00 -6.26 -8.63
C ALA A 14 -7.94 -5.32 -9.20
N GLY A 15 -8.14 -4.98 -10.48
CA GLY A 15 -7.27 -4.04 -11.15
C GLY A 15 -5.81 -4.51 -11.20
N GLY A 16 -4.92 -3.56 -10.97
CA GLY A 16 -3.47 -3.78 -11.04
C GLY A 16 -2.90 -3.44 -12.42
N CYS A 17 -1.60 -3.55 -12.49
CA CYS A 17 -0.86 -3.38 -13.74
C CYS A 17 0.32 -4.34 -13.79
N ASN A 18 0.82 -4.59 -14.99
CA ASN A 18 2.07 -5.31 -15.22
C ASN A 18 2.78 -4.77 -16.47
N PHE A 19 3.93 -5.33 -16.77
CA PHE A 19 4.69 -5.04 -17.98
C PHE A 19 4.77 -6.30 -18.85
N PRO A 20 3.77 -6.58 -19.71
CA PRO A 20 3.77 -7.76 -20.60
C PRO A 20 5.00 -7.83 -21.50
N THR A 21 5.51 -6.67 -21.88
CA THR A 21 6.79 -6.47 -22.54
C THR A 21 7.53 -5.32 -21.88
N PRO A 22 8.88 -5.31 -21.83
CA PRO A 22 9.65 -4.23 -21.24
C PRO A 22 9.22 -2.85 -21.74
N GLY A 23 8.95 -1.91 -20.84
CA GLY A 23 8.51 -0.55 -21.15
C GLY A 23 7.02 -0.39 -21.48
N ASN A 24 6.27 -1.46 -21.72
CA ASN A 24 4.83 -1.40 -22.05
C ASN A 24 4.00 -1.79 -20.82
N LYS A 25 3.55 -0.80 -20.08
CA LYS A 25 2.71 -0.98 -18.90
C LYS A 25 1.25 -1.15 -19.30
N THR A 26 0.61 -2.22 -18.82
CA THR A 26 -0.81 -2.50 -19.06
C THR A 26 -1.57 -2.46 -17.74
N TYR A 27 -2.71 -1.78 -17.73
CA TYR A 27 -3.62 -1.67 -16.58
C TYR A 27 -4.86 -2.54 -16.79
N TYR A 28 -5.38 -3.09 -15.71
CA TYR A 28 -6.49 -4.03 -15.71
C TYR A 28 -7.69 -3.50 -14.92
N ALA A 29 -8.89 -4.00 -15.28
CA ALA A 29 -10.15 -3.68 -14.60
C ALA A 29 -10.85 -4.91 -14.01
N GLY A 30 -10.34 -6.12 -14.24
CA GLY A 30 -10.97 -7.36 -13.75
C GLY A 30 -11.04 -7.41 -12.24
N ILE A 31 -12.16 -7.91 -11.70
CA ILE A 31 -12.35 -8.27 -10.29
C ILE A 31 -12.38 -9.78 -10.22
N TYR A 32 -11.44 -10.36 -9.49
CA TYR A 32 -11.32 -11.81 -9.31
C TYR A 32 -11.54 -12.16 -7.86
N ALA A 33 -12.16 -13.30 -7.61
CA ALA A 33 -12.34 -13.85 -6.27
C ALA A 33 -11.91 -15.31 -6.23
N ALA A 34 -11.34 -15.73 -5.09
CA ALA A 34 -11.00 -17.11 -4.80
C ALA A 34 -11.39 -17.47 -3.37
N PRO A 35 -12.00 -18.64 -3.12
CA PRO A 35 -12.30 -19.08 -1.76
C PRO A 35 -11.02 -19.43 -1.00
N VAL A 36 -11.00 -19.13 0.31
CA VAL A 36 -9.90 -19.49 1.22
C VAL A 36 -10.24 -20.82 1.90
N ASP A 37 -10.56 -21.86 1.13
CA ASP A 37 -10.98 -23.16 1.66
C ASP A 37 -9.98 -24.31 1.41
N GLY A 38 -8.99 -24.08 0.56
CA GLY A 38 -7.98 -25.07 0.18
C GLY A 38 -6.56 -24.52 0.16
N ASP A 39 -5.62 -25.38 -0.23
CA ASP A 39 -4.20 -25.05 -0.36
C ASP A 39 -3.90 -24.25 -1.65
N VAL A 40 -4.86 -24.19 -2.57
CA VAL A 40 -4.74 -23.52 -3.86
C VAL A 40 -5.90 -22.56 -4.06
N LEU A 41 -5.59 -21.31 -4.36
CA LEU A 41 -6.59 -20.28 -4.68
C LEU A 41 -7.10 -20.47 -6.12
N ASN A 42 -8.35 -20.90 -6.24
CA ASN A 42 -9.03 -21.06 -7.54
C ASN A 42 -9.71 -19.76 -7.94
N TRP A 43 -9.01 -18.93 -8.67
CA TRP A 43 -9.48 -17.61 -9.11
C TRP A 43 -10.55 -17.70 -10.18
N ARG A 44 -11.59 -16.88 -10.03
CA ARG A 44 -12.61 -16.66 -11.04
C ARG A 44 -12.88 -15.17 -11.22
N LEU A 45 -13.18 -14.76 -12.44
CA LEU A 45 -13.64 -13.41 -12.77
C LEU A 45 -15.08 -13.26 -12.24
N VAL A 46 -15.29 -12.31 -11.35
CA VAL A 46 -16.59 -12.04 -10.71
C VAL A 46 -17.20 -10.69 -11.10
N GLY A 47 -16.42 -9.81 -11.71
CA GLY A 47 -16.87 -8.49 -12.16
C GLY A 47 -15.76 -7.67 -12.78
N MET A 48 -16.07 -6.41 -13.05
CA MET A 48 -15.14 -5.44 -13.62
C MET A 48 -15.25 -4.13 -12.85
N LEU A 49 -14.13 -3.46 -12.61
CA LEU A 49 -14.11 -2.05 -12.25
C LEU A 49 -14.64 -1.20 -13.43
N PRO A 50 -15.23 -0.04 -13.19
CA PRO A 50 -15.70 0.85 -14.26
C PRO A 50 -14.59 1.31 -15.21
N GLU A 51 -13.36 1.33 -14.73
CA GLU A 51 -12.15 1.63 -15.51
C GLU A 51 -10.95 0.85 -14.96
N PRO A 52 -9.90 0.60 -15.76
CA PRO A 52 -8.65 0.03 -15.27
C PRO A 52 -8.05 0.90 -14.16
N ALA A 53 -7.52 0.27 -13.11
CA ALA A 53 -6.94 1.00 -11.98
C ALA A 53 -5.83 0.20 -11.30
N ALA A 54 -4.78 0.90 -10.87
CA ALA A 54 -3.68 0.38 -10.07
C ALA A 54 -3.17 1.46 -9.10
N TYR A 55 -2.30 1.08 -8.16
CA TYR A 55 -1.67 2.01 -7.19
C TYR A 55 -2.64 2.74 -6.26
N GLY A 56 -3.85 2.23 -6.11
CA GLY A 56 -4.77 2.60 -5.06
C GLY A 56 -4.62 1.69 -3.85
N VAL A 57 -5.54 1.85 -2.90
CA VAL A 57 -5.56 1.09 -1.65
C VAL A 57 -6.92 0.44 -1.39
N THR A 58 -6.92 -0.55 -0.50
CA THR A 58 -8.13 -1.30 -0.14
C THR A 58 -8.32 -1.30 1.36
N VAL A 59 -9.56 -1.14 1.81
CA VAL A 59 -9.98 -1.37 3.20
C VAL A 59 -11.24 -2.22 3.25
N VAL A 60 -11.46 -2.88 4.38
CA VAL A 60 -12.67 -3.67 4.64
C VAL A 60 -13.69 -2.82 5.39
N SER A 61 -14.94 -2.83 4.93
CA SER A 61 -16.06 -2.12 5.56
C SER A 61 -17.28 -3.06 5.64
N GLY A 62 -17.46 -3.67 6.80
CA GLY A 62 -18.52 -4.67 6.99
C GLY A 62 -18.35 -5.86 6.04
N ASP A 63 -19.33 -6.09 5.19
CA ASP A 63 -19.37 -7.13 4.16
C ASP A 63 -18.91 -6.63 2.77
N SER A 64 -18.25 -5.49 2.72
CA SER A 64 -17.81 -4.85 1.48
C SER A 64 -16.34 -4.46 1.56
N LEU A 65 -15.70 -4.32 0.40
CA LEU A 65 -14.37 -3.77 0.23
C LEU A 65 -14.47 -2.37 -0.36
N LEU A 66 -13.70 -1.43 0.16
CA LEU A 66 -13.55 -0.12 -0.44
C LEU A 66 -12.26 -0.08 -1.24
N PHE A 67 -12.35 0.16 -2.54
CA PHE A 67 -11.23 0.44 -3.42
C PHE A 67 -11.12 1.95 -3.60
N ILE A 68 -9.98 2.52 -3.25
CA ILE A 68 -9.80 3.95 -3.04
C ILE A 68 -8.69 4.47 -3.95
N GLY A 69 -9.00 5.45 -4.80
CA GLY A 69 -8.05 6.16 -5.64
C GLY A 69 -7.25 5.26 -6.58
N GLY A 70 -6.01 5.62 -6.83
CA GLY A 70 -5.11 4.96 -7.77
C GLY A 70 -4.92 5.75 -9.05
N ASN A 71 -4.42 5.09 -10.09
CA ASN A 71 -4.27 5.67 -11.41
C ASN A 71 -4.44 4.61 -12.52
N ASN A 72 -4.51 5.08 -13.76
CA ASN A 72 -4.44 4.25 -14.95
C ASN A 72 -3.50 4.88 -16.00
N SER A 73 -3.56 4.39 -17.24
CA SER A 73 -2.70 4.89 -18.32
C SER A 73 -2.98 6.34 -18.75
N THR A 74 -4.11 6.92 -18.34
CA THR A 74 -4.57 8.23 -18.81
C THR A 74 -4.64 9.28 -17.71
N HIS A 75 -4.98 8.88 -16.46
CA HIS A 75 -5.16 9.83 -15.36
C HIS A 75 -5.07 9.17 -13.98
N ALA A 76 -4.85 10.00 -12.96
CA ALA A 76 -4.99 9.60 -11.57
C ALA A 76 -6.47 9.69 -11.14
N LEU A 77 -6.86 8.87 -10.16
CA LEU A 77 -8.24 8.65 -9.74
C LEU A 77 -8.53 9.31 -8.41
N LYS A 78 -9.72 9.87 -8.27
CA LYS A 78 -10.32 10.24 -6.98
C LYS A 78 -11.50 9.36 -6.60
N SER A 79 -11.85 8.41 -7.47
CA SER A 79 -12.99 7.53 -7.29
C SER A 79 -12.79 6.57 -6.13
N VAL A 80 -13.88 6.31 -5.41
CA VAL A 80 -13.97 5.31 -4.36
C VAL A 80 -15.11 4.37 -4.72
N TYR A 81 -14.82 3.07 -4.75
CA TYR A 81 -15.83 2.04 -5.07
C TYR A 81 -16.00 1.10 -3.89
N SER A 82 -17.25 0.80 -3.55
CA SER A 82 -17.61 -0.32 -2.68
C SER A 82 -17.84 -1.55 -3.54
N ILE A 83 -17.20 -2.66 -3.16
CA ILE A 83 -17.33 -3.95 -3.83
C ILE A 83 -17.96 -4.93 -2.84
N HIS A 84 -19.09 -5.47 -3.19
CA HIS A 84 -19.79 -6.53 -2.47
C HIS A 84 -19.89 -7.77 -3.36
N LEU A 85 -19.74 -8.98 -2.78
CA LEU A 85 -19.95 -10.23 -3.50
C LEU A 85 -21.34 -10.76 -3.19
N ASP A 86 -22.17 -10.96 -4.20
CA ASP A 86 -23.47 -11.58 -4.03
C ASP A 86 -23.35 -13.12 -3.79
N GLY A 87 -24.04 -13.61 -2.79
CA GLY A 87 -24.08 -15.04 -2.46
C GLY A 87 -22.71 -15.67 -2.21
N VAL A 88 -22.53 -16.94 -2.56
CA VAL A 88 -21.31 -17.72 -2.33
C VAL A 88 -20.26 -17.40 -3.41
N GLY A 89 -19.65 -16.21 -3.32
CA GLY A 89 -18.61 -15.75 -4.26
C GLY A 89 -19.13 -15.56 -5.67
N GLY A 90 -20.35 -15.08 -5.81
CA GLY A 90 -21.04 -14.83 -7.04
C GLY A 90 -20.50 -13.61 -7.78
N ARG A 91 -21.38 -12.76 -8.26
CA ARG A 91 -21.05 -11.56 -9.01
C ARG A 91 -20.63 -10.43 -8.05
N ALA A 92 -19.65 -9.64 -8.46
CA ALA A 92 -19.29 -8.41 -7.76
C ALA A 92 -20.31 -7.30 -8.08
N ASP A 93 -20.96 -6.75 -7.04
CA ASP A 93 -21.72 -5.50 -7.11
C ASP A 93 -20.77 -4.34 -6.83
N VAL A 94 -20.65 -3.42 -7.77
CA VAL A 94 -19.71 -2.28 -7.73
C VAL A 94 -20.51 -0.99 -7.60
N LYS A 95 -20.37 -0.30 -6.46
CA LYS A 95 -21.05 0.97 -6.19
C LYS A 95 -20.03 2.09 -6.03
N ARG A 96 -20.27 3.22 -6.68
CA ARG A 96 -19.47 4.43 -6.44
C ARG A 96 -19.91 5.09 -5.12
N LEU A 97 -18.93 5.44 -4.30
CA LEU A 97 -19.10 6.20 -3.06
C LEU A 97 -18.65 7.65 -3.26
N ALA A 98 -18.62 8.43 -2.16
CA ALA A 98 -18.08 9.80 -2.17
C ALA A 98 -16.60 9.78 -2.61
N ASP A 99 -16.29 10.61 -3.60
CA ASP A 99 -14.94 10.75 -4.13
C ASP A 99 -13.99 11.34 -3.07
N LEU A 100 -12.70 11.05 -3.22
CA LEU A 100 -11.62 11.79 -2.57
C LEU A 100 -11.68 13.29 -2.98
N PRO A 101 -11.18 14.21 -2.14
CA PRO A 101 -11.19 15.64 -2.45
C PRO A 101 -10.31 16.03 -3.64
N CYS A 102 -9.31 15.19 -3.96
CA CYS A 102 -8.41 15.32 -5.11
C CYS A 102 -8.10 13.93 -5.67
N THR A 103 -7.40 13.85 -6.79
CA THR A 103 -6.88 12.57 -7.27
C THR A 103 -5.72 12.12 -6.37
N VAL A 104 -5.71 10.82 -5.99
CA VAL A 104 -4.65 10.27 -5.12
C VAL A 104 -4.21 8.92 -5.64
N ASP A 105 -2.91 8.75 -5.83
CA ASP A 105 -2.29 7.47 -6.15
C ASP A 105 -1.03 7.22 -5.31
N ASN A 106 -0.57 5.97 -5.26
CA ASN A 106 0.66 5.58 -4.55
C ASN A 106 0.69 6.00 -3.07
N MET A 107 -0.47 6.05 -2.45
CA MET A 107 -0.66 6.35 -1.03
C MET A 107 -0.56 5.09 -0.19
N ALA A 108 -0.45 5.26 1.13
CA ALA A 108 -0.73 4.22 2.11
C ALA A 108 -2.14 4.36 2.68
N VAL A 109 -2.65 3.29 3.29
CA VAL A 109 -3.91 3.29 4.01
C VAL A 109 -3.75 2.59 5.36
N ALA A 110 -4.45 3.11 6.35
CA ALA A 110 -4.65 2.43 7.63
C ALA A 110 -6.10 2.60 8.09
N GLN A 111 -6.60 1.61 8.80
CA GLN A 111 -7.96 1.62 9.34
C GLN A 111 -7.92 1.42 10.84
N SER A 112 -8.61 2.28 11.59
CA SER A 112 -8.83 2.16 13.03
C SER A 112 -10.31 2.20 13.31
N LYS A 113 -10.90 1.04 13.59
CA LYS A 113 -12.36 0.87 13.70
C LYS A 113 -13.03 1.40 12.42
N ASP A 114 -13.88 2.39 12.58
CA ASP A 114 -14.67 2.99 11.49
C ASP A 114 -13.94 4.14 10.77
N ASN A 115 -12.74 4.51 11.20
CA ASN A 115 -11.97 5.55 10.57
C ASN A 115 -10.93 4.98 9.61
N VAL A 116 -10.98 5.44 8.38
CA VAL A 116 -10.03 5.14 7.30
C VAL A 116 -9.12 6.35 7.12
N PHE A 117 -7.81 6.12 7.07
CA PHE A 117 -6.80 7.15 6.84
C PHE A 117 -6.03 6.83 5.57
N VAL A 118 -6.06 7.74 4.61
CA VAL A 118 -5.22 7.73 3.42
C VAL A 118 -4.06 8.68 3.65
N VAL A 119 -2.84 8.21 3.48
CA VAL A 119 -1.63 8.92 3.92
C VAL A 119 -0.65 9.07 2.77
N GLY A 120 -0.23 10.29 2.48
CA GLY A 120 0.73 10.60 1.45
C GLY A 120 0.26 10.19 0.04
N GLY A 121 1.18 9.75 -0.80
CA GLY A 121 0.95 9.50 -2.22
C GLY A 121 1.12 10.76 -3.06
N ASN A 122 0.70 10.68 -4.30
CA ASN A 122 0.60 11.85 -5.17
C ASN A 122 -0.82 12.40 -5.07
N HIS A 123 -0.98 13.66 -4.73
CA HIS A 123 -2.24 14.41 -4.80
C HIS A 123 -2.20 15.34 -6.01
N ASP A 124 -3.14 15.17 -6.94
CA ASP A 124 -3.17 15.87 -8.24
C ASP A 124 -1.80 15.82 -8.95
N GLY A 125 -1.16 14.63 -8.93
CA GLY A 125 0.11 14.36 -9.58
C GLY A 125 1.36 14.89 -8.86
N LYS A 126 1.26 15.36 -7.62
CA LYS A 126 2.40 15.87 -6.83
C LYS A 126 2.55 15.11 -5.52
N PRO A 127 3.77 14.78 -5.09
CA PRO A 127 4.00 14.19 -3.78
C PRO A 127 3.34 15.00 -2.66
N SER A 128 2.63 14.33 -1.76
CA SER A 128 1.91 14.95 -0.64
C SER A 128 2.32 14.36 0.70
N ALA A 129 2.19 15.16 1.76
CA ALA A 129 2.29 14.73 3.14
C ALA A 129 0.91 14.66 3.82
N ASP A 130 -0.18 14.95 3.10
CA ASP A 130 -1.51 15.06 3.65
C ASP A 130 -2.05 13.72 4.14
N VAL A 131 -2.91 13.82 5.15
CA VAL A 131 -3.71 12.72 5.68
C VAL A 131 -5.18 13.02 5.43
N LEU A 132 -5.80 12.19 4.59
CA LEU A 132 -7.22 12.22 4.34
C LEU A 132 -7.92 11.20 5.24
N ALA A 133 -9.02 11.58 5.85
CA ALA A 133 -9.80 10.72 6.73
C ALA A 133 -11.25 10.57 6.26
N LEU A 134 -11.79 9.38 6.46
CA LEU A 134 -13.19 9.03 6.24
C LEU A 134 -13.71 8.30 7.47
N ASN A 135 -14.85 8.73 8.02
CA ASN A 135 -15.58 7.97 9.03
C ASN A 135 -16.69 7.17 8.36
N LEU A 136 -16.58 5.85 8.38
CA LEU A 136 -17.53 4.93 7.74
C LEU A 136 -18.92 4.92 8.41
N ASN A 137 -18.99 5.26 9.71
CA ASN A 137 -20.24 5.31 10.49
C ASN A 137 -20.92 6.68 10.51
N ALA A 138 -20.37 7.67 9.79
CA ALA A 138 -21.03 8.96 9.66
C ALA A 138 -22.35 8.81 8.87
N ALA A 139 -23.36 9.60 9.21
CA ALA A 139 -24.64 9.57 8.51
C ALA A 139 -24.48 9.86 6.99
N ASN A 140 -23.52 10.70 6.63
CA ASN A 140 -23.11 10.99 5.25
C ASN A 140 -21.59 10.93 5.19
N PRO A 141 -20.98 9.75 4.95
CA PRO A 141 -19.54 9.59 4.91
C PRO A 141 -18.91 10.47 3.84
N SER A 142 -17.95 11.28 4.23
CA SER A 142 -17.21 12.17 3.30
C SER A 142 -15.76 12.27 3.75
N TRP A 143 -14.86 12.42 2.77
CA TRP A 143 -13.44 12.60 3.02
C TRP A 143 -13.12 14.01 3.50
N SER A 144 -12.22 14.12 4.45
CA SER A 144 -11.67 15.39 4.94
C SER A 144 -10.15 15.31 5.03
N ASN A 145 -9.48 16.41 4.75
CA ASN A 145 -8.06 16.57 5.06
C ASN A 145 -7.95 16.93 6.55
N ILE A 146 -7.26 16.08 7.32
CA ILE A 146 -7.08 16.25 8.78
C ILE A 146 -5.70 16.79 9.15
N GLY A 147 -4.92 17.24 8.17
CA GLY A 147 -3.58 17.78 8.33
C GLY A 147 -2.53 16.98 7.56
N SER A 148 -1.27 17.24 7.85
CA SER A 148 -0.14 16.64 7.15
C SER A 148 0.82 15.97 8.10
N MET A 149 1.50 14.92 7.64
CA MET A 149 2.65 14.34 8.34
C MET A 149 3.77 15.38 8.46
N PRO A 150 4.58 15.31 9.52
CA PRO A 150 5.79 16.12 9.61
C PRO A 150 6.84 15.69 8.57
N GLY A 151 7.65 16.64 8.14
CA GLY A 151 8.75 16.41 7.18
C GLY A 151 8.32 16.50 5.72
N SER A 152 9.07 15.84 4.85
CA SER A 152 8.83 15.86 3.41
C SER A 152 7.62 15.02 3.01
N ALA A 153 6.97 15.39 1.92
CA ALA A 153 5.94 14.58 1.27
C ALA A 153 6.45 13.18 0.92
N ARG A 154 5.56 12.19 0.90
CA ARG A 154 5.92 10.78 0.74
C ARG A 154 5.01 10.06 -0.23
N VAL A 155 5.61 9.50 -1.25
CA VAL A 155 4.99 8.56 -2.19
C VAL A 155 5.34 7.15 -1.76
N GLN A 156 4.38 6.23 -1.82
CA GLN A 156 4.52 4.84 -1.37
C GLN A 156 5.08 4.66 0.05
N PRO A 157 4.61 5.43 1.06
CA PRO A 157 4.90 5.09 2.45
C PRO A 157 4.17 3.80 2.83
N VAL A 158 4.50 3.25 4.00
CA VAL A 158 3.67 2.22 4.64
C VAL A 158 2.95 2.82 5.84
N ALA A 159 1.73 2.35 6.13
CA ALA A 159 0.96 2.81 7.27
C ALA A 159 0.24 1.65 7.97
N ALA A 160 0.06 1.80 9.28
CA ALA A 160 -0.77 0.91 10.09
C ALA A 160 -1.41 1.70 11.23
N ALA A 161 -2.60 1.27 11.66
CA ALA A 161 -3.26 1.86 12.83
C ALA A 161 -3.34 0.83 13.95
N LEU A 162 -2.94 1.24 15.15
CA LEU A 162 -2.95 0.40 16.34
C LEU A 162 -3.11 1.28 17.59
N ASP A 163 -3.94 0.84 18.53
CA ASP A 163 -4.12 1.47 19.86
C ASP A 163 -4.37 2.98 19.81
N GLY A 164 -5.22 3.43 18.87
CA GLY A 164 -5.58 4.85 18.72
C GLY A 164 -4.48 5.72 18.09
N LYS A 165 -3.47 5.10 17.51
CA LYS A 165 -2.38 5.77 16.79
C LYS A 165 -2.32 5.34 15.35
N LEU A 166 -1.98 6.28 14.46
CA LEU A 166 -1.66 6.05 13.05
C LEU A 166 -0.14 6.13 12.87
N TYR A 167 0.46 5.03 12.48
CA TYR A 167 1.90 4.91 12.25
C TYR A 167 2.21 4.97 10.76
N VAL A 168 3.28 5.66 10.38
CA VAL A 168 3.73 5.83 9.00
C VAL A 168 5.24 5.75 8.91
N TRP A 169 5.79 4.99 7.97
CA TRP A 169 7.23 4.87 7.72
C TRP A 169 7.57 4.90 6.23
N GLY A 170 8.81 5.28 5.96
CA GLY A 170 9.39 5.15 4.63
C GLY A 170 8.71 6.01 3.58
N GLY A 171 8.64 5.48 2.36
CA GLY A 171 8.22 6.22 1.19
C GLY A 171 9.37 6.96 0.53
N PHE A 172 9.06 7.70 -0.53
CA PHE A 172 10.05 8.50 -1.25
C PHE A 172 9.44 9.83 -1.68
N TYR A 173 10.31 10.78 -1.98
CA TYR A 173 9.98 12.03 -2.63
C TYR A 173 10.77 12.13 -3.93
N ALA A 174 10.13 12.47 -5.05
CA ALA A 174 10.78 12.78 -6.30
C ALA A 174 9.95 13.87 -7.00
N ASN A 175 10.53 15.08 -7.09
CA ASN A 175 9.89 16.20 -7.78
C ASN A 175 10.98 17.21 -8.19
N GLY A 176 11.11 17.44 -9.50
CA GLY A 176 12.18 18.28 -10.05
C GLY A 176 13.55 17.72 -9.71
N ASP A 177 14.45 18.58 -9.24
CA ASP A 177 15.85 18.23 -8.94
C ASP A 177 16.05 17.58 -7.56
N ARG A 178 14.95 17.43 -6.77
CA ARG A 178 15.02 16.84 -5.44
C ARG A 178 14.46 15.43 -5.44
N SER A 179 15.26 14.50 -4.93
CA SER A 179 14.88 13.11 -4.72
C SER A 179 15.37 12.61 -3.36
N GLU A 180 14.51 11.95 -2.63
CA GLU A 180 14.77 11.39 -1.30
C GLU A 180 14.10 10.02 -1.17
N VAL A 181 14.76 9.11 -0.47
CA VAL A 181 14.14 7.85 -0.02
C VAL A 181 14.13 7.87 1.51
N HIS A 182 12.95 7.91 2.09
CA HIS A 182 12.75 8.07 3.53
C HIS A 182 12.99 6.76 4.27
N THR A 183 13.69 6.85 5.40
CA THR A 183 13.93 5.73 6.32
C THR A 183 13.24 5.92 7.66
N ASP A 184 12.87 7.16 7.99
CA ASP A 184 12.25 7.56 9.24
C ASP A 184 10.78 7.15 9.35
N GLY A 185 10.23 7.33 10.52
CA GLY A 185 8.82 7.10 10.82
C GLY A 185 8.23 8.12 11.77
N SER A 186 6.93 8.25 11.72
CA SER A 186 6.14 9.09 12.61
C SER A 186 4.85 8.40 13.01
N CYS A 187 4.32 8.73 14.19
CA CYS A 187 2.99 8.31 14.56
C CYS A 187 2.13 9.50 14.99
N MET A 188 0.86 9.47 14.62
CA MET A 188 -0.15 10.43 15.01
C MET A 188 -1.08 9.82 16.07
N ASN A 189 -1.29 10.52 17.18
CA ASN A 189 -2.40 10.20 18.07
C ASN A 189 -3.71 10.62 17.35
N ILE A 190 -4.57 9.66 17.05
CA ILE A 190 -5.78 9.87 16.24
C ILE A 190 -6.75 10.84 16.93
N ALA A 191 -6.85 10.81 18.25
CA ALA A 191 -7.77 11.67 19.00
C ALA A 191 -7.33 13.14 19.06
N THR A 192 -6.02 13.40 19.05
CA THR A 192 -5.46 14.74 19.23
C THR A 192 -4.84 15.33 17.98
N GLY A 193 -4.61 14.54 16.93
CA GLY A 193 -3.88 14.95 15.73
C GLY A 193 -2.38 15.20 15.93
N LYS A 194 -1.85 14.88 17.13
CA LYS A 194 -0.46 15.17 17.48
C LYS A 194 0.48 14.12 16.92
N TRP A 195 1.54 14.55 16.23
CA TRP A 195 2.59 13.69 15.70
C TRP A 195 3.80 13.59 16.62
N THR A 196 4.42 12.42 16.66
CA THR A 196 5.71 12.13 17.29
C THR A 196 6.55 11.25 16.38
N SER A 197 7.88 11.38 16.44
CA SER A 197 8.79 10.48 15.73
C SER A 197 8.76 9.10 16.36
N VAL A 198 8.94 8.06 15.54
CA VAL A 198 9.08 6.67 15.96
C VAL A 198 10.34 6.05 15.36
N ALA A 199 10.81 4.95 15.96
CA ALA A 199 12.02 4.28 15.51
C ALA A 199 11.93 3.88 14.04
N ALA A 200 13.02 4.10 13.30
CA ALA A 200 13.20 3.63 11.92
C ALA A 200 13.62 2.15 11.90
N PRO A 201 13.18 1.35 10.92
CA PRO A 201 13.67 0.00 10.76
C PRO A 201 15.14 0.00 10.34
N LYS A 202 15.89 -1.01 10.81
CA LYS A 202 17.31 -1.18 10.47
C LYS A 202 17.55 -2.57 9.90
N SER A 203 18.54 -2.66 9.02
CA SER A 203 19.04 -3.96 8.55
C SER A 203 19.69 -4.75 9.68
N VAL A 204 20.04 -6.01 9.39
CA VAL A 204 20.78 -6.87 10.36
C VAL A 204 22.12 -6.26 10.76
N GLU A 205 22.76 -5.57 9.83
CA GLU A 205 24.03 -4.88 10.03
C GLU A 205 23.86 -3.52 10.74
N GLY A 206 22.62 -3.16 11.12
CA GLY A 206 22.31 -1.89 11.77
C GLY A 206 22.23 -0.68 10.83
N CYS A 207 22.31 -0.89 9.53
CA CYS A 207 22.14 0.18 8.53
C CYS A 207 20.69 0.61 8.43
N GLU A 208 20.45 1.90 8.21
CA GLU A 208 19.12 2.41 7.90
C GLU A 208 18.55 1.77 6.64
N MET A 209 17.30 1.37 6.70
CA MET A 209 16.56 0.83 5.58
C MET A 209 15.25 1.56 5.37
N THR A 210 14.72 1.51 4.16
CA THR A 210 13.40 2.05 3.84
C THR A 210 12.34 0.96 3.79
N LEU A 211 11.08 1.35 4.03
CA LEU A 211 9.89 0.55 3.74
C LEU A 211 9.15 1.09 2.50
N ALA A 212 9.77 1.99 1.72
CA ALA A 212 9.15 2.53 0.51
C ALA A 212 8.74 1.40 -0.45
N GLY A 213 7.49 1.43 -0.90
CA GLY A 213 6.91 0.39 -1.74
C GLY A 213 6.65 -0.94 -1.04
N GLY A 214 6.92 -1.05 0.27
CA GLY A 214 6.53 -2.19 1.09
C GLY A 214 5.08 -2.16 1.52
N ILE A 215 4.75 -2.99 2.50
CA ILE A 215 3.43 -3.04 3.15
C ILE A 215 3.60 -3.14 4.66
N ALA A 216 2.72 -2.50 5.42
CA ALA A 216 2.62 -2.67 6.87
C ALA A 216 1.17 -2.98 7.28
N TRP A 217 0.99 -3.74 8.34
CA TRP A 217 -0.32 -4.08 8.90
C TRP A 217 -0.23 -4.32 10.40
N ALA A 218 -1.32 -4.04 11.11
CA ALA A 218 -1.43 -4.37 12.54
C ALA A 218 -2.02 -5.78 12.72
N PHE A 219 -1.42 -6.55 13.60
CA PHE A 219 -1.91 -7.89 13.95
C PHE A 219 -1.45 -8.27 15.36
N ASN A 220 -2.37 -8.79 16.19
CA ASN A 220 -2.10 -9.24 17.57
C ASN A 220 -1.31 -8.24 18.42
N GLY A 221 -1.70 -6.95 18.39
CA GLY A 221 -1.08 -5.89 19.21
C GLY A 221 0.30 -5.44 18.75
N LYS A 222 0.72 -5.82 17.54
CA LYS A 222 1.99 -5.43 16.94
C LYS A 222 1.78 -4.93 15.51
N ILE A 223 2.77 -4.25 14.97
CA ILE A 223 2.78 -3.86 13.56
C ILE A 223 3.85 -4.67 12.84
N TYR A 224 3.46 -5.27 11.74
CA TYR A 224 4.35 -6.01 10.86
C TYR A 224 4.60 -5.23 9.58
N ALA A 225 5.79 -5.40 8.99
CA ALA A 225 6.12 -4.83 7.69
C ALA A 225 7.02 -5.77 6.89
N THR A 226 6.87 -5.75 5.57
CA THR A 226 7.69 -6.55 4.66
C THR A 226 7.77 -5.90 3.27
N GLY A 227 8.68 -6.41 2.45
CA GLY A 227 8.89 -5.91 1.09
C GLY A 227 9.59 -4.56 1.05
N GLY A 228 9.41 -3.87 -0.05
CA GLY A 228 9.97 -2.55 -0.29
C GLY A 228 11.31 -2.56 -1.00
N VAL A 229 11.67 -1.38 -1.51
CA VAL A 229 12.83 -1.19 -2.38
C VAL A 229 14.15 -1.16 -1.59
N ASN A 230 15.26 -1.42 -2.28
CA ASN A 230 16.58 -1.08 -1.76
C ASN A 230 16.77 0.44 -1.88
N LYS A 231 17.07 1.11 -0.75
CA LYS A 231 17.19 2.56 -0.65
C LYS A 231 18.14 3.15 -1.71
N ASP A 232 19.33 2.61 -1.81
CA ASP A 232 20.39 3.20 -2.64
C ASP A 232 20.17 2.95 -4.13
N ILE A 233 19.71 1.74 -4.50
CA ILE A 233 19.40 1.41 -5.90
C ILE A 233 18.21 2.26 -6.38
N PHE A 234 17.20 2.39 -5.54
CA PHE A 234 16.00 3.14 -5.89
C PHE A 234 16.27 4.66 -5.95
N LEU A 235 17.05 5.20 -4.98
CA LEU A 235 17.46 6.61 -5.01
C LEU A 235 18.27 6.96 -6.25
N ASP A 236 19.17 6.08 -6.68
CA ASP A 236 19.95 6.26 -7.90
C ASP A 236 19.06 6.42 -9.14
N ALA A 237 18.01 5.59 -9.24
CA ALA A 237 17.06 5.65 -10.34
C ALA A 237 16.14 6.88 -10.28
N ILE A 238 15.48 7.17 -9.15
CA ILE A 238 14.54 8.29 -9.04
C ILE A 238 15.21 9.66 -9.08
N SER A 239 16.51 9.74 -8.79
CA SER A 239 17.32 10.95 -8.96
C SER A 239 17.81 11.16 -10.40
N GLY A 240 17.53 10.21 -11.30
CA GLY A 240 17.96 10.27 -12.69
C GLY A 240 19.47 10.08 -12.90
N ARG A 241 20.23 9.70 -11.87
CA ARG A 241 21.70 9.53 -11.99
C ARG A 241 22.08 8.30 -12.78
N TYR A 242 21.39 7.16 -12.50
CA TYR A 242 21.64 5.88 -13.15
C TYR A 242 23.14 5.48 -13.19
N GLU A 243 23.84 5.69 -12.05
CA GLU A 243 25.26 5.36 -11.89
C GLU A 243 25.52 3.85 -11.88
N ARG A 244 24.53 3.05 -11.39
CA ARG A 244 24.64 1.60 -11.25
C ARG A 244 24.29 0.85 -12.52
N VAL A 245 23.39 1.39 -13.33
CA VAL A 245 22.94 0.82 -14.61
C VAL A 245 22.33 1.93 -15.46
N LYS A 246 22.49 1.88 -16.78
CA LYS A 246 21.87 2.86 -17.67
C LYS A 246 20.35 2.84 -17.55
N GLN A 247 19.71 3.99 -17.69
CA GLN A 247 18.25 4.13 -17.59
C GLN A 247 17.49 3.14 -18.49
N ALA A 248 17.94 2.96 -19.74
CA ALA A 248 17.32 2.07 -20.72
C ALA A 248 17.35 0.58 -20.27
N ASP A 249 18.31 0.22 -19.41
CA ASP A 249 18.51 -1.15 -18.95
C ASP A 249 17.96 -1.39 -17.53
N TYR A 250 17.46 -0.34 -16.88
CA TYR A 250 17.01 -0.42 -15.48
C TYR A 250 15.92 -1.46 -15.29
N LEU A 251 14.87 -1.45 -16.11
CA LEU A 251 13.74 -2.41 -16.01
C LEU A 251 14.05 -3.80 -16.58
N ASN A 252 15.22 -3.98 -17.17
CA ASN A 252 15.67 -5.26 -17.76
C ASN A 252 16.57 -6.05 -16.82
N GLN A 253 16.84 -5.55 -15.61
CA GLN A 253 17.68 -6.25 -14.66
C GLN A 253 16.97 -7.48 -14.07
N PRO A 254 17.72 -8.54 -13.71
CA PRO A 254 17.12 -9.67 -12.99
C PRO A 254 16.58 -9.21 -11.63
N ILE A 255 15.49 -9.81 -11.15
CA ILE A 255 14.80 -9.43 -9.90
C ILE A 255 15.76 -9.31 -8.71
N SER A 256 16.76 -10.22 -8.61
CA SER A 256 17.75 -10.20 -7.53
C SER A 256 18.64 -8.96 -7.52
N TRP A 257 18.79 -8.26 -8.66
CA TRP A 257 19.58 -7.05 -8.77
C TRP A 257 18.99 -5.89 -7.98
N TYR A 258 17.64 -5.78 -7.94
CA TYR A 258 16.94 -4.70 -7.22
C TYR A 258 17.06 -4.82 -5.70
N ARG A 259 17.42 -5.98 -5.17
CA ARG A 259 17.63 -6.23 -3.73
C ARG A 259 16.44 -5.81 -2.87
N PHE A 260 15.22 -6.12 -3.31
CA PHE A 260 14.03 -5.92 -2.50
C PHE A 260 14.13 -6.68 -1.18
N SER A 261 13.53 -6.13 -0.12
CA SER A 261 13.56 -6.78 1.19
C SER A 261 12.65 -8.01 1.22
N GLY A 262 13.24 -9.18 1.48
CA GLY A 262 12.52 -10.44 1.72
C GLY A 262 12.34 -10.80 3.20
N ASN A 263 12.57 -9.84 4.11
CA ASN A 263 12.45 -10.07 5.54
C ASN A 263 11.10 -9.58 6.06
N LEU A 264 10.60 -10.28 7.08
CA LEU A 264 9.48 -9.81 7.88
C LEU A 264 10.04 -9.07 9.12
N TYR A 265 9.56 -7.85 9.32
CA TYR A 265 9.88 -7.01 10.47
C TYR A 265 8.65 -6.86 11.35
N GLU A 266 8.89 -6.76 12.66
CA GLU A 266 7.88 -6.54 13.67
C GLU A 266 8.23 -5.26 14.45
N TYR A 267 7.28 -4.34 14.56
CA TYR A 267 7.37 -3.17 15.42
C TYR A 267 6.56 -3.43 16.68
N ASP A 268 7.25 -3.45 17.81
CA ASP A 268 6.63 -3.56 19.12
C ASP A 268 6.32 -2.15 19.64
N VAL A 269 5.03 -1.85 19.77
CA VAL A 269 4.56 -0.51 20.17
C VAL A 269 4.82 -0.17 21.64
N LEU A 270 5.09 -1.17 22.48
CA LEU A 270 5.40 -0.97 23.89
C LEU A 270 6.87 -0.62 24.10
N SER A 271 7.76 -1.31 23.42
CA SER A 271 9.19 -1.01 23.45
C SER A 271 9.61 0.04 22.42
N GLU A 272 8.70 0.46 21.55
CA GLU A 272 8.93 1.40 20.45
C GLU A 272 10.11 0.99 19.56
N ALA A 273 10.26 -0.30 19.29
CA ALA A 273 11.40 -0.85 18.58
C ALA A 273 11.02 -1.81 17.46
N TRP A 274 11.81 -1.78 16.38
CA TRP A 274 11.74 -2.76 15.31
C TRP A 274 12.60 -3.97 15.62
N VAL A 275 12.04 -5.15 15.38
CA VAL A 275 12.73 -6.42 15.46
C VAL A 275 12.61 -7.12 14.11
N LYS A 276 13.73 -7.57 13.56
CA LYS A 276 13.70 -8.50 12.42
C LYS A 276 13.26 -9.86 12.95
N THR A 277 12.18 -10.38 12.42
CA THR A 277 11.74 -11.74 12.76
C THR A 277 12.72 -12.78 12.16
N ARG A 278 12.57 -14.03 12.57
CA ARG A 278 13.33 -15.14 11.95
C ARG A 278 12.77 -15.55 10.59
N PHE A 279 11.64 -15.00 10.20
CA PHE A 279 10.98 -15.30 8.93
C PHE A 279 11.55 -14.43 7.81
N ALA A 280 12.02 -15.09 6.77
CA ALA A 280 12.46 -14.45 5.53
C ALA A 280 12.09 -15.38 4.37
N ASP A 281 11.51 -14.83 3.31
CA ASP A 281 11.12 -15.56 2.12
C ASP A 281 11.39 -14.72 0.87
N LYS A 282 11.89 -15.35 -0.19
CA LYS A 282 12.12 -14.67 -1.48
C LYS A 282 10.82 -14.13 -2.08
N GLY A 283 9.68 -14.75 -1.80
CA GLY A 283 8.37 -14.29 -2.22
C GLY A 283 7.95 -12.97 -1.59
N LEU A 284 8.54 -12.57 -0.46
CA LEU A 284 8.32 -11.26 0.17
C LEU A 284 9.17 -10.14 -0.46
N ALA A 285 10.22 -10.49 -1.23
CA ALA A 285 11.13 -9.53 -1.85
C ALA A 285 10.47 -8.84 -3.06
N ARG A 286 9.52 -7.96 -2.80
CA ARG A 286 8.72 -7.23 -3.80
C ARG A 286 8.42 -5.80 -3.36
N ALA A 287 8.11 -4.94 -4.33
CA ALA A 287 7.51 -3.63 -4.10
C ALA A 287 6.09 -3.59 -4.68
N GLY A 288 5.20 -2.81 -4.06
CA GLY A 288 3.82 -2.61 -4.53
C GLY A 288 2.88 -3.81 -4.36
N ALA A 289 3.25 -4.81 -3.55
CA ALA A 289 2.37 -5.94 -3.22
C ALA A 289 1.37 -5.59 -2.11
N GLN A 290 0.29 -6.37 -2.02
CA GLN A 290 -0.71 -6.28 -0.98
C GLN A 290 -0.62 -7.47 -0.02
N MET A 291 -0.84 -7.23 1.27
CA MET A 291 -0.93 -8.28 2.28
C MET A 291 -2.40 -8.52 2.64
N VAL A 292 -2.86 -9.74 2.47
CA VAL A 292 -4.19 -10.18 2.92
C VAL A 292 -4.01 -11.17 4.05
N VAL A 293 -4.41 -10.78 5.25
CA VAL A 293 -4.34 -11.61 6.46
C VAL A 293 -5.67 -12.32 6.65
N THR A 294 -5.65 -13.65 6.73
CA THR A 294 -6.82 -14.50 6.92
C THR A 294 -6.63 -15.42 8.13
N GLN A 295 -7.68 -16.10 8.56
CA GLN A 295 -7.57 -17.12 9.61
C GLN A 295 -6.69 -18.32 9.21
N LYS A 296 -6.50 -18.57 7.91
CA LYS A 296 -5.69 -19.67 7.38
C LYS A 296 -4.24 -19.28 7.06
N GLY A 297 -3.90 -18.01 7.13
CA GLY A 297 -2.56 -17.51 6.84
C GLY A 297 -2.56 -16.15 6.16
N CYS A 298 -1.36 -15.74 5.76
CA CYS A 298 -1.13 -14.48 5.07
C CYS A 298 -0.88 -14.72 3.59
N PHE A 299 -1.54 -13.95 2.74
CA PHE A 299 -1.36 -14.00 1.29
C PHE A 299 -0.72 -12.70 0.84
N TYR A 300 0.46 -12.80 0.24
CA TYR A 300 1.19 -11.66 -0.31
C TYR A 300 1.01 -11.63 -1.83
N ILE A 301 0.24 -10.65 -2.32
CA ILE A 301 -0.37 -10.68 -3.65
C ILE A 301 0.17 -9.55 -4.51
N GLY A 302 0.57 -9.87 -5.75
CA GLY A 302 1.09 -8.92 -6.72
C GLY A 302 2.49 -8.43 -6.36
N GLY A 303 2.78 -7.18 -6.73
CA GLY A 303 4.10 -6.56 -6.58
C GLY A 303 5.01 -6.79 -7.80
N GLU A 304 6.13 -6.14 -7.77
CA GLU A 304 7.16 -6.15 -8.81
C GLU A 304 8.45 -6.73 -8.25
#